data_6798e98306e7776700bdce5925638671
#
_entry.id   6798e98306e7776700bdce5925638671
#
_cell.length_a   1.000
_cell.length_b   1.000
_cell.length_c   1.000
_cell.angle_alpha   90.00
_cell.angle_beta   90.00
_cell.angle_gamma   90.00
#
_symmetry.space_group_name_H-M   'P 1'
#
loop_
_entity.id
_entity.type
_entity.pdbx_description
1 polymer ?
#
loop_
_entity_poly.entity_id
_entity_poly.type
_entity_poly.pdbx_seq_one_letter_code
_entity_poly.pdbx_strand_id
1 'polypeptide(L)'
;PEQAKSCTIKMEKEGGVNAWVVRGPRGEVLRSFADTNADRVVDRWSYYKDGSEVYRDIDSNHNAKADQARWLGAAGTRWGVDQDENGVLDAWRSISAEEATAEIVTALGARDAAAFSRLLPSKADLEKAGIEEPLLSQLVARSEAAAKGFAALAAGQKQIGPNAKWNNMLAPQPGVLPAGSAGCSADLQAYDNVVALVDGDGGGKAGQIYVGSLLKTGDAWHPVDLPQMPN
;
A
#
# COMPACT_ATOMS: atom_id res chain seq x y z
N PRO A 1 14.93 -14.46 28.29
CA PRO A 1 14.36 -14.06 29.58
C PRO A 1 15.20 -13.00 30.32
N GLU A 2 16.57 -13.04 30.22
CA GLU A 2 17.45 -12.06 30.94
C GLU A 2 17.38 -10.66 30.29
N GLN A 3 17.28 -10.56 28.98
CA GLN A 3 17.16 -9.28 28.26
C GLN A 3 15.89 -8.49 28.64
N ALA A 4 14.81 -9.18 29.01
CA ALA A 4 13.58 -8.51 29.42
C ALA A 4 13.72 -7.76 30.75
N LYS A 5 14.64 -8.17 31.62
CA LYS A 5 14.90 -7.53 32.96
C LYS A 5 15.60 -6.19 32.84
N SER A 6 16.22 -5.90 31.70
CA SER A 6 16.93 -4.63 31.43
C SER A 6 16.10 -3.61 30.66
N CYS A 7 14.86 -3.96 30.30
CA CYS A 7 13.95 -3.04 29.61
C CYS A 7 13.20 -2.15 30.60
N THR A 8 12.90 -0.94 30.17
CA THR A 8 12.06 0.01 30.92
C THR A 8 10.77 0.26 30.14
N ILE A 9 9.66 0.43 30.87
CA ILE A 9 8.35 0.79 30.27
C ILE A 9 7.94 2.10 30.92
N LYS A 10 7.64 3.10 30.07
CA LYS A 10 7.16 4.41 30.51
C LYS A 10 6.04 4.90 29.60
N MET A 11 5.16 5.70 30.18
CA MET A 11 4.18 6.46 29.40
C MET A 11 4.88 7.70 28.84
N GLU A 12 4.83 7.87 27.53
CA GLU A 12 5.42 8.99 26.80
C GLU A 12 4.37 9.58 25.84
N LYS A 13 4.61 10.79 25.33
CA LYS A 13 3.79 11.36 24.26
C LYS A 13 4.49 11.21 22.92
N GLU A 14 3.86 10.50 21.99
CA GLU A 14 4.29 10.36 20.60
C GLU A 14 3.33 11.11 19.67
N GLY A 15 3.80 12.20 19.03
CA GLY A 15 2.95 12.98 18.12
C GLY A 15 1.67 13.55 18.77
N GLY A 16 1.70 13.80 20.09
CA GLY A 16 0.54 14.28 20.86
C GLY A 16 -0.32 13.19 21.48
N VAL A 17 -0.06 11.92 21.17
CA VAL A 17 -0.80 10.75 21.65
C VAL A 17 -0.09 10.12 22.85
N ASN A 18 -0.83 9.59 23.81
CA ASN A 18 -0.26 8.84 24.92
C ASN A 18 0.12 7.42 24.46
N ALA A 19 1.35 7.00 24.79
CA ALA A 19 1.84 5.68 24.45
C ALA A 19 2.64 5.06 25.60
N TRP A 20 2.51 3.76 25.80
CA TRP A 20 3.42 2.96 26.62
C TRP A 20 4.63 2.58 25.77
N VAL A 21 5.79 3.16 26.08
CA VAL A 21 7.03 2.94 25.32
C VAL A 21 7.94 1.99 26.08
N VAL A 22 8.34 0.91 25.42
CA VAL A 22 9.32 -0.06 25.89
C VAL A 22 10.68 0.29 25.33
N ARG A 23 11.64 0.57 26.22
CA ARG A 23 13.02 0.88 25.84
C ARG A 23 13.97 -0.22 26.29
N GLY A 24 14.93 -0.53 25.45
CA GLY A 24 16.02 -1.43 25.76
C GLY A 24 17.10 -0.78 26.62
N PRO A 25 18.15 -1.56 26.97
CA PRO A 25 19.20 -1.13 27.92
C PRO A 25 20.03 0.06 27.43
N ARG A 26 20.05 0.36 26.12
CA ARG A 26 20.74 1.51 25.53
C ARG A 26 19.82 2.71 25.33
N GLY A 27 18.55 2.62 25.81
CA GLY A 27 17.54 3.65 25.62
C GLY A 27 16.80 3.58 24.27
N GLU A 28 17.15 2.63 23.41
CA GLU A 28 16.49 2.41 22.13
C GLU A 28 15.03 2.01 22.30
N VAL A 29 14.13 2.53 21.49
CA VAL A 29 12.73 2.10 21.47
C VAL A 29 12.65 0.70 20.86
N LEU A 30 11.98 -0.20 21.55
CA LEU A 30 11.71 -1.56 21.08
C LEU A 30 10.25 -1.75 20.66
N ARG A 31 9.32 -1.16 21.44
CA ARG A 31 7.87 -1.23 21.19
C ARG A 31 7.19 0.03 21.69
N SER A 32 6.07 0.37 21.07
CA SER A 32 5.17 1.43 21.53
C SER A 32 3.72 0.95 21.39
N PHE A 33 2.93 1.22 22.42
CA PHE A 33 1.52 0.87 22.51
C PHE A 33 0.74 2.15 22.75
N ALA A 34 0.05 2.65 21.74
CA ALA A 34 -0.61 3.94 21.75
C ALA A 34 -2.13 3.81 21.79
N ASP A 35 -2.74 4.72 22.53
CA ASP A 35 -4.17 5.00 22.56
C ASP A 35 -4.38 6.27 21.72
N THR A 36 -4.82 6.12 20.45
CA THR A 36 -4.86 7.20 19.47
C THR A 36 -6.14 8.02 19.53
N ASN A 37 -7.20 7.46 20.13
CA ASN A 37 -8.50 8.12 20.30
C ASN A 37 -8.78 8.61 21.74
N ALA A 38 -7.88 8.31 22.69
CA ALA A 38 -7.96 8.68 24.11
C ALA A 38 -9.11 7.99 24.90
N ASP A 39 -9.49 6.77 24.49
CA ASP A 39 -10.50 5.96 25.20
C ASP A 39 -9.91 5.04 26.26
N ARG A 40 -8.59 5.02 26.43
CA ARG A 40 -7.79 4.20 27.34
C ARG A 40 -7.61 2.74 26.92
N VAL A 41 -7.94 2.42 25.68
CA VAL A 41 -7.64 1.15 25.04
C VAL A 41 -6.49 1.38 24.05
N VAL A 42 -5.57 0.45 23.96
CA VAL A 42 -4.49 0.51 22.98
C VAL A 42 -5.08 0.12 21.62
N ASP A 43 -4.90 0.98 20.63
CA ASP A 43 -5.37 0.78 19.26
C ASP A 43 -4.24 0.80 18.21
N ARG A 44 -2.97 1.01 18.66
CA ARG A 44 -1.79 0.90 17.80
C ARG A 44 -0.64 0.23 18.54
N TRP A 45 -0.11 -0.86 17.96
CA TRP A 45 1.03 -1.63 18.46
C TRP A 45 2.19 -1.50 17.48
N SER A 46 3.22 -0.75 17.85
CA SER A 46 4.39 -0.47 17.00
C SER A 46 5.62 -1.23 17.50
N TYR A 47 6.38 -1.80 16.56
CA TYR A 47 7.58 -2.61 16.81
C TYR A 47 8.78 -1.99 16.09
N TYR A 48 9.90 -1.89 16.82
CA TYR A 48 11.09 -1.20 16.36
C TYR A 48 12.28 -2.16 16.28
N LYS A 49 13.13 -1.93 15.29
CA LYS A 49 14.43 -2.57 15.14
C LYS A 49 15.47 -1.51 14.81
N ASP A 50 16.57 -1.50 15.58
CA ASP A 50 17.67 -0.55 15.38
C ASP A 50 17.24 0.93 15.32
N GLY A 51 16.24 1.29 16.14
CA GLY A 51 15.69 2.65 16.24
C GLY A 51 14.65 3.02 15.18
N SER A 52 14.41 2.16 14.20
CA SER A 52 13.40 2.38 13.16
C SER A 52 12.17 1.50 13.40
N GLU A 53 10.98 2.06 13.21
CA GLU A 53 9.76 1.27 13.23
C GLU A 53 9.74 0.34 12.02
N VAL A 54 9.50 -0.96 12.25
CA VAL A 54 9.54 -2.00 11.20
C VAL A 54 8.20 -2.69 10.99
N TYR A 55 7.32 -2.62 11.99
CA TYR A 55 6.00 -3.22 11.92
C TYR A 55 5.03 -2.50 12.86
N ARG A 56 3.75 -2.52 12.49
CA ARG A 56 2.67 -1.95 13.28
C ARG A 56 1.37 -2.67 13.02
N ASP A 57 0.65 -3.01 14.10
CA ASP A 57 -0.77 -3.34 14.05
C ASP A 57 -1.61 -2.11 14.41
N ILE A 58 -2.80 -2.00 13.83
CA ILE A 58 -3.74 -0.91 14.06
C ILE A 58 -5.14 -1.49 14.19
N ASP A 59 -5.86 -1.06 15.20
CA ASP A 59 -7.31 -1.17 15.34
C ASP A 59 -7.92 0.15 14.85
N SER A 60 -8.34 0.17 13.58
CA SER A 60 -8.79 1.42 12.95
C SER A 60 -10.25 1.75 13.23
N ASN A 61 -11.02 0.77 13.67
CA ASN A 61 -12.43 0.93 14.03
C ASN A 61 -12.67 1.00 15.55
N HIS A 62 -11.61 0.88 16.36
CA HIS A 62 -11.60 1.00 17.83
C HIS A 62 -12.50 -0.02 18.54
N ASN A 63 -12.50 -1.27 18.06
CA ASN A 63 -13.27 -2.36 18.66
C ASN A 63 -12.41 -3.32 19.52
N ALA A 64 -11.17 -2.95 19.81
CA ALA A 64 -10.16 -3.70 20.55
C ALA A 64 -9.58 -4.93 19.80
N LYS A 65 -9.69 -4.95 18.47
CA LYS A 65 -9.05 -5.92 17.59
C LYS A 65 -8.31 -5.21 16.47
N ALA A 66 -7.09 -5.65 16.18
CA ALA A 66 -6.35 -5.12 15.04
C ALA A 66 -6.99 -5.56 13.73
N ASP A 67 -7.29 -4.60 12.86
CA ASP A 67 -7.86 -4.79 11.51
C ASP A 67 -6.88 -4.38 10.40
N GLN A 68 -5.73 -3.82 10.75
CA GLN A 68 -4.68 -3.46 9.81
C GLN A 68 -3.31 -3.84 10.33
N ALA A 69 -2.46 -4.29 9.41
CA ALA A 69 -1.06 -4.58 9.65
C ALA A 69 -0.18 -3.79 8.68
N ARG A 70 0.86 -3.13 9.17
CA ARG A 70 1.78 -2.35 8.33
C ARG A 70 3.22 -2.78 8.56
N TRP A 71 3.89 -3.17 7.48
CA TRP A 71 5.33 -3.43 7.45
C TRP A 71 6.04 -2.21 6.91
N LEU A 72 7.00 -1.71 7.68
CA LEU A 72 7.73 -0.48 7.40
C LEU A 72 9.20 -0.85 7.15
N GLY A 73 9.77 -0.47 6.03
CA GLY A 73 11.16 -0.81 5.72
C GLY A 73 11.74 0.03 4.59
N ALA A 74 13.06 -0.07 4.41
CA ALA A 74 13.78 0.64 3.36
C ALA A 74 13.37 0.24 1.92
N ALA A 75 12.72 -0.92 1.77
CA ALA A 75 12.23 -1.43 0.49
C ALA A 75 10.76 -1.08 0.20
N GLY A 76 10.14 -0.22 1.04
CA GLY A 76 8.74 0.16 0.91
C GLY A 76 7.92 -0.18 2.15
N THR A 77 6.69 0.25 2.14
CA THR A 77 5.73 0.05 3.22
C THR A 77 4.57 -0.79 2.70
N ARG A 78 4.30 -1.92 3.34
CA ARG A 78 3.15 -2.77 3.03
C ARG A 78 2.03 -2.53 4.02
N TRP A 79 0.81 -2.51 3.52
CA TRP A 79 -0.40 -2.34 4.31
C TRP A 79 -1.38 -3.50 4.03
N GLY A 80 -1.49 -4.39 5.00
CA GLY A 80 -2.48 -5.47 5.01
C GLY A 80 -3.75 -5.05 5.75
N VAL A 81 -4.90 -5.50 5.27
CA VAL A 81 -6.22 -5.25 5.88
C VAL A 81 -6.89 -6.59 6.13
N ASP A 82 -7.35 -6.79 7.36
CA ASP A 82 -8.17 -7.90 7.83
C ASP A 82 -9.57 -7.35 8.13
N GLN A 83 -10.46 -7.40 7.13
CA GLN A 83 -11.76 -6.71 7.18
C GLN A 83 -12.77 -7.40 8.10
N ASP A 84 -12.69 -8.72 8.23
CA ASP A 84 -13.59 -9.51 9.08
C ASP A 84 -12.97 -9.87 10.44
N GLU A 85 -11.74 -9.40 10.70
CA GLU A 85 -11.00 -9.53 11.96
C GLU A 85 -10.83 -11.00 12.40
N ASN A 86 -10.64 -11.90 11.43
CA ASN A 86 -10.43 -13.33 11.67
C ASN A 86 -8.94 -13.70 11.87
N GLY A 87 -8.02 -12.73 11.78
CA GLY A 87 -6.57 -12.89 11.87
C GLY A 87 -5.90 -13.26 10.55
N VAL A 88 -6.64 -13.22 9.44
CA VAL A 88 -6.14 -13.48 8.09
C VAL A 88 -6.34 -12.22 7.24
N LEU A 89 -5.29 -11.78 6.56
CA LEU A 89 -5.38 -10.58 5.72
C LEU A 89 -6.24 -10.84 4.48
N ASP A 90 -7.29 -10.06 4.32
CA ASP A 90 -8.21 -10.11 3.18
C ASP A 90 -7.69 -9.32 1.99
N ALA A 91 -6.99 -8.23 2.23
CA ALA A 91 -6.54 -7.31 1.20
C ALA A 91 -5.17 -6.71 1.51
N TRP A 92 -4.49 -6.27 0.45
CA TRP A 92 -3.30 -5.44 0.52
C TRP A 92 -3.58 -4.08 -0.08
N ARG A 93 -3.04 -3.02 0.54
CA ARG A 93 -3.11 -1.65 0.01
C ARG A 93 -1.72 -1.09 -0.14
N SER A 94 -1.47 -0.40 -1.23
CA SER A 94 -0.18 0.23 -1.54
C SER A 94 -0.19 1.67 -1.05
N ILE A 95 0.70 2.02 -0.13
CA ILE A 95 0.77 3.35 0.47
C ILE A 95 1.57 4.33 -0.41
N SER A 96 2.42 3.83 -1.29
CA SER A 96 3.16 4.63 -2.25
C SER A 96 2.89 4.18 -3.69
N ALA A 97 3.12 5.08 -4.63
CA ALA A 97 3.02 4.76 -6.05
C ALA A 97 4.07 3.71 -6.48
N GLU A 98 5.27 3.77 -5.89
CA GLU A 98 6.33 2.79 -6.07
C GLU A 98 5.90 1.40 -5.62
N GLU A 99 5.28 1.31 -4.45
CA GLU A 99 4.76 0.04 -3.92
C GLU A 99 3.67 -0.52 -4.82
N ALA A 100 2.73 0.32 -5.29
CA ALA A 100 1.69 -0.10 -6.23
C ALA A 100 2.30 -0.71 -7.50
N THR A 101 3.35 -0.08 -8.06
CA THR A 101 4.04 -0.62 -9.23
C THR A 101 4.81 -1.91 -8.93
N ALA A 102 5.40 -2.05 -7.74
CA ALA A 102 6.07 -3.27 -7.31
C ALA A 102 5.09 -4.46 -7.17
N GLU A 103 3.91 -4.21 -6.60
CA GLU A 103 2.86 -5.25 -6.48
C GLU A 103 2.31 -5.66 -7.85
N ILE A 104 2.19 -4.74 -8.83
CA ILE A 104 1.82 -5.07 -10.20
C ILE A 104 2.86 -6.02 -10.83
N VAL A 105 4.16 -5.74 -10.65
CA VAL A 105 5.25 -6.60 -11.14
C VAL A 105 5.15 -7.99 -10.52
N THR A 106 4.93 -8.06 -9.20
CA THR A 106 4.77 -9.31 -8.46
C THR A 106 3.57 -10.11 -8.97
N ALA A 107 2.42 -9.46 -9.15
CA ALA A 107 1.21 -10.11 -9.68
C ALA A 107 1.40 -10.64 -11.10
N LEU A 108 2.10 -9.89 -11.98
CA LEU A 108 2.44 -10.33 -13.33
C LEU A 108 3.38 -11.55 -13.33
N GLY A 109 4.43 -11.53 -12.51
CA GLY A 109 5.39 -12.62 -12.38
C GLY A 109 4.74 -13.90 -11.85
N ALA A 110 3.88 -13.77 -10.85
CA ALA A 110 3.12 -14.87 -10.25
C ALA A 110 1.91 -15.30 -11.10
N ARG A 111 1.51 -14.52 -12.11
CA ARG A 111 0.25 -14.68 -12.89
C ARG A 111 -0.99 -14.69 -11.99
N ASP A 112 -0.96 -13.88 -10.94
CA ASP A 112 -2.01 -13.80 -9.92
C ASP A 112 -2.96 -12.64 -10.23
N ALA A 113 -4.06 -12.97 -10.95
CA ALA A 113 -5.09 -12.00 -11.28
C ALA A 113 -5.87 -11.51 -10.05
N ALA A 114 -5.97 -12.33 -9.00
CA ALA A 114 -6.63 -11.93 -7.76
C ALA A 114 -5.78 -10.90 -7.01
N ALA A 115 -4.44 -11.08 -6.96
CA ALA A 115 -3.53 -10.08 -6.40
C ALA A 115 -3.64 -8.75 -7.13
N PHE A 116 -3.63 -8.75 -8.47
CA PHE A 116 -3.81 -7.53 -9.25
C PHE A 116 -5.16 -6.86 -8.99
N SER A 117 -6.25 -7.63 -8.96
CA SER A 117 -7.60 -7.08 -8.73
C SER A 117 -7.72 -6.38 -7.37
N ARG A 118 -7.00 -6.84 -6.35
CA ARG A 118 -6.95 -6.19 -5.04
C ARG A 118 -6.25 -4.82 -5.05
N LEU A 119 -5.42 -4.53 -6.05
CA LEU A 119 -4.75 -3.23 -6.19
C LEU A 119 -5.67 -2.16 -6.79
N LEU A 120 -6.70 -2.56 -7.53
CA LEU A 120 -7.62 -1.64 -8.19
C LEU A 120 -8.52 -0.94 -7.15
N PRO A 121 -8.90 0.33 -7.39
CA PRO A 121 -9.80 1.03 -6.48
C PRO A 121 -11.22 0.45 -6.61
N SER A 122 -11.91 0.31 -5.50
CA SER A 122 -13.35 0.06 -5.51
C SER A 122 -14.13 1.34 -5.86
N LYS A 123 -15.39 1.20 -6.28
CA LYS A 123 -16.28 2.37 -6.47
C LYS A 123 -16.37 3.22 -5.20
N ALA A 124 -16.45 2.58 -4.03
CA ALA A 124 -16.52 3.28 -2.76
C ALA A 124 -15.24 4.05 -2.42
N ASP A 125 -14.05 3.53 -2.79
CA ASP A 125 -12.78 4.26 -2.62
C ASP A 125 -12.75 5.52 -3.49
N LEU A 126 -13.23 5.44 -4.74
CA LEU A 126 -13.32 6.57 -5.67
C LEU A 126 -14.32 7.63 -5.18
N GLU A 127 -15.51 7.23 -4.73
CA GLU A 127 -16.51 8.13 -4.16
C GLU A 127 -15.98 8.84 -2.90
N LYS A 128 -15.31 8.13 -1.99
CA LYS A 128 -14.67 8.73 -0.80
C LYS A 128 -13.56 9.71 -1.15
N ALA A 129 -12.88 9.50 -2.27
CA ALA A 129 -11.86 10.44 -2.79
C ALA A 129 -12.47 11.69 -3.43
N GLY A 130 -13.81 11.83 -3.43
CA GLY A 130 -14.50 12.97 -3.99
C GLY A 130 -14.65 12.92 -5.51
N ILE A 131 -14.60 11.72 -6.09
CA ILE A 131 -14.79 11.55 -7.55
C ILE A 131 -16.28 11.39 -7.83
N GLU A 132 -16.79 12.21 -8.75
CA GLU A 132 -18.19 12.32 -9.12
C GLU A 132 -18.39 11.96 -10.60
N GLU A 133 -19.66 11.84 -11.01
CA GLU A 133 -19.99 11.61 -12.42
C GLU A 133 -19.63 12.82 -13.33
N PRO A 134 -19.17 12.63 -14.55
CA PRO A 134 -19.04 11.34 -15.26
C PRO A 134 -17.70 10.61 -15.05
N LEU A 135 -16.75 11.20 -14.34
CA LEU A 135 -15.42 10.63 -14.12
C LEU A 135 -15.50 9.31 -13.33
N LEU A 136 -16.39 9.24 -12.34
CA LEU A 136 -16.57 8.03 -11.52
C LEU A 136 -16.89 6.81 -12.39
N SER A 137 -17.90 6.91 -13.26
CA SER A 137 -18.26 5.82 -14.17
C SER A 137 -17.13 5.43 -15.11
N GLN A 138 -16.34 6.39 -15.60
CA GLN A 138 -15.20 6.13 -16.47
C GLN A 138 -14.08 5.35 -15.73
N LEU A 139 -13.74 5.75 -14.51
CA LEU A 139 -12.70 5.09 -13.72
C LEU A 139 -13.13 3.69 -13.29
N VAL A 140 -14.38 3.51 -12.87
CA VAL A 140 -14.93 2.18 -12.58
C VAL A 140 -14.83 1.26 -13.79
N ALA A 141 -15.27 1.73 -14.96
CA ALA A 141 -15.20 0.94 -16.19
C ALA A 141 -13.74 0.57 -16.57
N ARG A 142 -12.79 1.50 -16.41
CA ARG A 142 -11.36 1.25 -16.65
C ARG A 142 -10.83 0.17 -15.72
N SER A 143 -11.09 0.29 -14.42
CA SER A 143 -10.64 -0.68 -13.39
C SER A 143 -11.26 -2.07 -13.64
N GLU A 144 -12.55 -2.15 -13.99
CA GLU A 144 -13.18 -3.42 -14.33
C GLU A 144 -12.58 -4.06 -15.61
N ALA A 145 -12.30 -3.25 -16.62
CA ALA A 145 -11.65 -3.73 -17.86
C ALA A 145 -10.23 -4.23 -17.54
N ALA A 146 -9.49 -3.53 -16.69
CA ALA A 146 -8.16 -3.95 -16.25
C ALA A 146 -8.21 -5.30 -15.50
N ALA A 147 -9.13 -5.46 -14.54
CA ALA A 147 -9.33 -6.71 -13.82
C ALA A 147 -9.63 -7.88 -14.77
N LYS A 148 -10.56 -7.68 -15.71
CA LYS A 148 -10.95 -8.71 -16.69
C LYS A 148 -9.82 -9.08 -17.66
N GLY A 149 -8.99 -8.10 -18.05
CA GLY A 149 -7.91 -8.30 -19.03
C GLY A 149 -6.64 -8.91 -18.46
N PHE A 150 -6.41 -8.77 -17.16
CA PHE A 150 -5.11 -9.09 -16.53
C PHE A 150 -4.72 -10.57 -16.68
N ALA A 151 -5.63 -11.50 -16.50
CA ALA A 151 -5.33 -12.94 -16.60
C ALA A 151 -4.80 -13.31 -17.99
N ALA A 152 -5.42 -12.77 -19.06
CA ALA A 152 -4.98 -12.98 -20.43
C ALA A 152 -3.62 -12.33 -20.71
N LEU A 153 -3.40 -11.11 -20.23
CA LEU A 153 -2.11 -10.42 -20.31
C LEU A 153 -1.02 -11.23 -19.63
N ALA A 154 -1.22 -11.63 -18.38
CA ALA A 154 -0.23 -12.35 -17.58
C ALA A 154 0.10 -13.73 -18.16
N ALA A 155 -0.86 -14.42 -18.76
CA ALA A 155 -0.65 -15.69 -19.43
C ALA A 155 0.11 -15.53 -20.77
N GLY A 156 -0.18 -14.44 -21.52
CA GLY A 156 0.40 -14.20 -22.85
C GLY A 156 1.80 -13.59 -22.84
N GLN A 157 2.16 -12.84 -21.80
CA GLN A 157 3.47 -12.20 -21.68
C GLN A 157 4.57 -13.22 -21.33
N LYS A 158 5.79 -12.98 -21.83
CA LYS A 158 6.98 -13.83 -21.62
C LYS A 158 8.17 -13.07 -21.02
N GLN A 159 7.99 -11.79 -20.73
CA GLN A 159 9.08 -10.90 -20.30
C GLN A 159 9.28 -10.90 -18.79
N ILE A 160 8.20 -11.09 -18.02
CA ILE A 160 8.19 -11.05 -16.57
C ILE A 160 7.95 -12.47 -16.06
N GLY A 161 8.97 -13.09 -15.49
CA GLY A 161 8.89 -14.41 -14.86
C GLY A 161 8.71 -14.32 -13.34
N PRO A 162 8.59 -15.47 -12.67
CA PRO A 162 8.28 -15.54 -11.24
C PRO A 162 9.35 -14.94 -10.31
N ASN A 163 10.61 -14.83 -10.81
CA ASN A 163 11.72 -14.26 -10.04
C ASN A 163 12.06 -12.83 -10.47
N ALA A 164 11.28 -12.23 -11.36
CA ALA A 164 11.49 -10.86 -11.77
C ALA A 164 11.34 -9.93 -10.57
N LYS A 165 12.23 -8.94 -10.46
CA LYS A 165 12.25 -7.99 -9.35
C LYS A 165 11.94 -6.60 -9.86
N TRP A 166 11.02 -5.95 -9.19
CA TRP A 166 10.83 -4.53 -9.36
C TRP A 166 12.11 -3.77 -8.96
N ASN A 167 12.54 -2.84 -9.78
CA ASN A 167 13.74 -2.04 -9.55
C ASN A 167 13.36 -0.61 -9.18
N ASN A 168 12.56 0.06 -10.01
CA ASN A 168 12.21 1.45 -9.82
C ASN A 168 10.90 1.80 -10.56
N MET A 169 10.35 2.95 -10.22
CA MET A 169 9.25 3.59 -10.93
C MET A 169 9.75 4.80 -11.69
N LEU A 170 9.38 4.91 -12.96
CA LEU A 170 9.52 6.14 -13.73
C LEU A 170 8.14 6.74 -13.91
N ALA A 171 8.01 7.99 -13.49
CA ALA A 171 6.79 8.77 -13.67
C ALA A 171 7.16 10.26 -13.75
N PRO A 172 6.34 11.09 -14.41
CA PRO A 172 6.39 12.53 -14.25
C PRO A 172 6.06 12.92 -12.80
N GLN A 173 6.17 14.20 -12.46
CA GLN A 173 5.69 14.67 -11.15
C GLN A 173 4.18 14.39 -11.02
N PRO A 174 3.70 14.05 -9.81
CA PRO A 174 2.29 13.84 -9.60
C PRO A 174 1.50 15.11 -9.90
N GLY A 175 0.43 14.96 -10.64
CA GLY A 175 -0.54 16.03 -10.87
C GLY A 175 -1.57 16.08 -9.75
N VAL A 176 -2.23 17.23 -9.63
CA VAL A 176 -3.43 17.39 -8.79
C VAL A 176 -4.58 17.83 -9.69
N LEU A 177 -5.66 17.07 -9.67
CA LEU A 177 -6.96 17.52 -10.20
C LEU A 177 -7.64 18.31 -9.09
N PRO A 178 -7.82 19.64 -9.25
CA PRO A 178 -8.36 20.46 -8.16
C PRO A 178 -9.83 20.17 -7.89
N ALA A 179 -10.24 20.35 -6.65
CA ALA A 179 -11.66 20.34 -6.28
C ALA A 179 -12.51 21.27 -7.17
N GLY A 180 -13.68 20.81 -7.59
CA GLY A 180 -14.57 21.53 -8.50
C GLY A 180 -14.20 21.44 -9.98
N SER A 181 -13.17 20.67 -10.35
CA SER A 181 -12.77 20.42 -11.74
C SER A 181 -12.94 18.95 -12.13
N ALA A 182 -13.21 18.70 -13.41
CA ALA A 182 -13.18 17.38 -14.04
C ALA A 182 -13.94 16.25 -13.32
N GLY A 183 -15.00 16.57 -12.53
CA GLY A 183 -15.75 15.57 -11.77
C GLY A 183 -15.08 15.20 -10.45
N CYS A 184 -14.33 16.13 -9.84
CA CYS A 184 -13.76 15.98 -8.51
C CYS A 184 -14.33 17.00 -7.55
N SER A 185 -14.91 16.58 -6.42
CA SER A 185 -15.35 17.47 -5.32
C SER A 185 -14.25 17.75 -4.30
N ALA A 186 -13.14 16.98 -4.37
CA ALA A 186 -11.93 17.18 -3.57
C ALA A 186 -10.70 17.14 -4.46
N ASP A 187 -9.56 17.64 -3.97
CA ASP A 187 -8.28 17.53 -4.67
C ASP A 187 -7.85 16.08 -4.83
N LEU A 188 -7.63 15.62 -6.06
CA LEU A 188 -7.23 14.26 -6.38
C LEU A 188 -5.79 14.24 -6.89
N GLN A 189 -4.90 13.53 -6.21
CA GLN A 189 -3.54 13.30 -6.67
C GLN A 189 -3.49 12.12 -7.66
N ALA A 190 -2.76 12.31 -8.75
CA ALA A 190 -2.59 11.29 -9.78
C ALA A 190 -1.19 11.30 -10.38
N TYR A 191 -0.69 10.13 -10.75
CA TYR A 191 0.40 9.98 -11.71
C TYR A 191 -0.17 9.48 -13.03
N ASP A 192 0.32 10.02 -14.13
CA ASP A 192 0.04 9.52 -15.48
C ASP A 192 1.33 8.99 -16.14
N ASN A 193 1.17 8.09 -17.11
CA ASN A 193 2.29 7.51 -17.84
C ASN A 193 3.35 6.85 -16.96
N VAL A 194 2.91 6.14 -15.93
CA VAL A 194 3.78 5.43 -15.01
C VAL A 194 4.37 4.20 -15.69
N VAL A 195 5.68 4.02 -15.51
CA VAL A 195 6.44 2.86 -15.99
C VAL A 195 7.14 2.20 -14.82
N ALA A 196 6.96 0.89 -14.65
CA ALA A 196 7.75 0.09 -13.73
C ALA A 196 9.00 -0.44 -14.45
N LEU A 197 10.16 -0.26 -13.85
CA LEU A 197 11.42 -0.90 -14.28
C LEU A 197 11.59 -2.22 -13.53
N VAL A 198 11.97 -3.24 -14.26
CA VAL A 198 12.06 -4.61 -13.74
C VAL A 198 13.40 -5.23 -14.12
N ASP A 199 14.06 -5.85 -13.15
CA ASP A 199 15.19 -6.72 -13.44
C ASP A 199 14.66 -8.10 -13.84
N GLY A 200 15.10 -8.59 -15.01
CA GLY A 200 14.67 -9.89 -15.53
C GLY A 200 15.16 -11.06 -14.69
N ASP A 201 14.54 -12.22 -14.88
CA ASP A 201 14.88 -13.46 -14.18
C ASP A 201 16.36 -13.82 -14.35
N GLY A 202 17.09 -13.93 -13.23
CA GLY A 202 18.43 -14.51 -13.16
C GLY A 202 19.52 -13.75 -13.92
N GLY A 203 19.43 -12.43 -14.04
CA GLY A 203 20.40 -11.59 -14.77
C GLY A 203 20.02 -11.33 -16.22
N GLY A 204 18.74 -11.52 -16.55
CA GLY A 204 18.15 -11.15 -17.82
C GLY A 204 18.15 -9.63 -18.04
N LYS A 205 17.79 -9.21 -19.26
CA LYS A 205 17.70 -7.79 -19.62
C LYS A 205 16.68 -7.10 -18.76
N ALA A 206 16.99 -5.87 -18.31
CA ALA A 206 16.02 -4.99 -17.68
C ALA A 206 14.79 -4.82 -18.58
N GLY A 207 13.61 -4.94 -17.99
CA GLY A 207 12.33 -4.79 -18.66
C GLY A 207 11.60 -3.53 -18.20
N GLN A 208 10.57 -3.17 -18.96
CA GLN A 208 9.67 -2.08 -18.64
C GLN A 208 8.22 -2.56 -18.71
N ILE A 209 7.38 -2.06 -17.82
CA ILE A 209 5.93 -2.29 -17.83
C ILE A 209 5.26 -0.94 -17.81
N TYR A 210 4.45 -0.65 -18.79
CA TYR A 210 3.63 0.56 -18.82
C TYR A 210 2.42 0.33 -17.91
N VAL A 211 2.44 0.95 -16.73
CA VAL A 211 1.38 0.80 -15.73
C VAL A 211 0.17 1.69 -16.05
N GLY A 212 0.40 2.82 -16.68
CA GLY A 212 -0.65 3.81 -16.98
C GLY A 212 -0.82 4.82 -15.86
N SER A 213 -2.05 5.03 -15.40
CA SER A 213 -2.37 6.01 -14.35
C SER A 213 -2.46 5.35 -12.98
N LEU A 214 -1.95 6.05 -11.96
CA LEU A 214 -2.16 5.74 -10.56
C LEU A 214 -2.93 6.88 -9.91
N LEU A 215 -3.98 6.55 -9.15
CA LEU A 215 -4.78 7.51 -8.39
C LEU A 215 -4.56 7.28 -6.90
N LYS A 216 -4.51 8.37 -6.12
CA LYS A 216 -4.47 8.31 -4.67
C LYS A 216 -5.87 8.44 -4.10
N THR A 217 -6.35 7.40 -3.41
CA THR A 217 -7.61 7.43 -2.67
C THR A 217 -7.33 7.24 -1.18
N GLY A 218 -7.61 8.26 -0.38
CA GLY A 218 -7.18 8.27 1.03
C GLY A 218 -5.65 8.15 1.17
N ASP A 219 -5.19 7.11 1.86
CA ASP A 219 -3.76 6.83 2.08
C ASP A 219 -3.16 5.82 1.08
N ALA A 220 -3.92 5.35 0.10
CA ALA A 220 -3.49 4.31 -0.83
C ALA A 220 -3.40 4.80 -2.28
N TRP A 221 -2.45 4.23 -3.05
CA TRP A 221 -2.31 4.43 -4.48
C TRP A 221 -2.84 3.21 -5.24
N HIS A 222 -3.64 3.45 -6.25
CA HIS A 222 -4.32 2.43 -7.03
C HIS A 222 -4.05 2.59 -8.52
N PRO A 223 -3.67 1.52 -9.24
CA PRO A 223 -3.73 1.52 -10.70
C PRO A 223 -5.20 1.53 -11.16
N VAL A 224 -5.45 2.13 -12.30
CA VAL A 224 -6.79 2.11 -12.93
C VAL A 224 -6.76 1.52 -14.34
N ASP A 225 -5.57 1.21 -14.82
CA ASP A 225 -5.36 0.70 -16.17
C ASP A 225 -4.88 -0.75 -16.17
N LEU A 226 -5.16 -1.47 -17.24
CA LEU A 226 -4.48 -2.72 -17.55
C LEU A 226 -3.02 -2.40 -17.92
N PRO A 227 -2.02 -2.99 -17.25
CA PRO A 227 -0.63 -2.82 -17.64
C PRO A 227 -0.39 -3.24 -19.08
N GLN A 228 0.59 -2.61 -19.73
CA GLN A 228 0.98 -2.95 -21.08
C GLN A 228 2.46 -3.35 -21.12
N MET A 229 2.74 -4.39 -21.88
CA MET A 229 4.10 -4.84 -22.12
C MET A 229 4.65 -4.11 -23.36
N PRO A 230 5.94 -3.69 -23.34
CA PRO A 230 6.55 -3.17 -24.54
C PRO A 230 6.59 -4.27 -25.62
N ASN A 231 6.42 -3.87 -26.87
CA ASN A 231 6.51 -4.75 -28.04
C ASN A 231 7.94 -5.27 -28.26
#